data_1da2c84b02f9a447f1e711489798e3df
#
_entry.id   1da2c84b02f9a447f1e711489798e3df
#
_cell.length_a   1.000
_cell.length_b   1.000
_cell.length_c   1.000
_cell.angle_alpha   90.00
_cell.angle_beta   90.00
_cell.angle_gamma   90.00
#
_symmetry.space_group_name_H-M   'P 1'
#
loop_
_entity.id
_entity.type
_entity.pdbx_description
1 polymer ?
#
loop_
_entity_poly.entity_id
_entity_poly.type
_entity_poly.pdbx_seq_one_letter_code
_entity_poly.pdbx_strand_id
1 'polypeptide(L)'
;ISKIKPNDVDFNIVQTSMYELTNVLNLKRNGRTYSQLAESLESMRSKSVRIYNEIEKRLTLTGWFEVVDLWENGQIQLKINKQFAPYLIQLKNNYTQHLLIDTVKLRSKYSILLYKLMRECDKDKGKTIAILQGKPDEFKEWLGAPENYDYKRLKENILKKAVEEINLKIEDMDLEIFQARYGRKV
;
A
#
# COMPACT_ATOMS: atom_id res chain seq x y z
N ILE A 1 1.00 -10.73 -4.09
CA ILE A 1 0.12 -10.19 -5.15
C ILE A 1 0.83 -10.22 -6.50
N SER A 2 2.12 -9.86 -6.61
CA SER A 2 2.85 -9.91 -7.90
C SER A 2 2.93 -11.31 -8.55
N LYS A 3 2.71 -12.38 -7.79
CA LYS A 3 2.65 -13.77 -8.28
C LYS A 3 1.26 -14.24 -8.69
N ILE A 4 0.24 -13.43 -8.44
CA ILE A 4 -1.14 -13.75 -8.82
C ILE A 4 -1.42 -13.11 -10.18
N LYS A 5 -1.68 -13.92 -11.19
CA LYS A 5 -2.04 -13.45 -12.53
C LYS A 5 -3.56 -13.27 -12.63
N PRO A 6 -4.04 -12.29 -13.41
CA PRO A 6 -5.49 -12.03 -13.55
C PRO A 6 -6.33 -13.21 -14.05
N ASN A 7 -5.70 -14.20 -14.69
CA ASN A 7 -6.35 -15.38 -15.26
C ASN A 7 -6.11 -16.67 -14.45
N ASP A 8 -5.43 -16.59 -13.28
CA ASP A 8 -5.24 -17.76 -12.44
C ASP A 8 -6.57 -18.19 -11.84
N VAL A 9 -6.99 -19.40 -12.17
CA VAL A 9 -8.25 -19.99 -11.68
C VAL A 9 -8.07 -20.51 -10.24
N ASP A 10 -6.82 -20.81 -9.85
CA ASP A 10 -6.47 -21.39 -8.54
C ASP A 10 -5.28 -20.66 -7.91
N PHE A 11 -5.49 -19.37 -7.59
CA PHE A 11 -4.46 -18.50 -6.99
C PHE A 11 -4.44 -18.52 -5.46
N ASN A 12 -5.14 -19.45 -4.84
CA ASN A 12 -5.25 -19.53 -3.37
C ASN A 12 -3.91 -19.83 -2.68
N ILE A 13 -2.96 -20.42 -3.40
CA ILE A 13 -1.67 -20.81 -2.85
C ILE A 13 -0.55 -20.00 -3.54
N VAL A 14 0.20 -19.25 -2.75
CA VAL A 14 1.41 -18.54 -3.19
C VAL A 14 2.62 -19.19 -2.56
N GLN A 15 3.53 -19.70 -3.39
CA GLN A 15 4.81 -20.24 -2.95
C GLN A 15 5.93 -19.22 -3.18
N THR A 16 6.78 -19.06 -2.19
CA THR A 16 7.93 -18.17 -2.21
C THR A 16 9.01 -18.66 -1.24
N SER A 17 10.03 -17.87 -0.98
CA SER A 17 11.06 -18.17 0.01
C SER A 17 11.54 -16.91 0.72
N MET A 18 12.17 -17.09 1.89
CA MET A 18 12.85 -16.01 2.61
C MET A 18 13.90 -15.33 1.71
N TYR A 19 14.60 -16.11 0.90
CA TYR A 19 15.56 -15.61 -0.08
C TYR A 19 14.91 -14.67 -1.10
N GLU A 20 13.80 -15.09 -1.70
CA GLU A 20 13.08 -14.31 -2.70
C GLU A 20 12.50 -13.02 -2.11
N LEU A 21 11.88 -13.12 -0.91
CA LEU A 21 11.34 -11.96 -0.22
C LEU A 21 12.43 -10.93 0.14
N THR A 22 13.58 -11.37 0.64
CA THR A 22 14.69 -10.45 0.95
C THR A 22 15.23 -9.76 -0.30
N ASN A 23 15.29 -10.45 -1.43
CA ASN A 23 15.69 -9.84 -2.69
C ASN A 23 14.69 -8.79 -3.18
N VAL A 24 13.41 -9.14 -3.23
CA VAL A 24 12.35 -8.22 -3.68
C VAL A 24 12.25 -6.98 -2.79
N LEU A 25 12.43 -7.16 -1.48
CA LEU A 25 12.38 -6.08 -0.50
C LEU A 25 13.71 -5.35 -0.31
N ASN A 26 14.75 -5.73 -1.06
CA ASN A 26 16.11 -5.18 -0.95
C ASN A 26 16.65 -5.18 0.49
N LEU A 27 16.45 -6.29 1.22
CA LEU A 27 16.87 -6.46 2.60
C LEU A 27 18.17 -7.25 2.68
N LYS A 28 18.99 -6.96 3.71
CA LYS A 28 20.17 -7.77 4.02
C LYS A 28 19.75 -9.16 4.48
N ARG A 29 20.40 -10.20 3.95
CA ARG A 29 20.18 -11.59 4.31
C ARG A 29 20.92 -11.96 5.58
N ASN A 30 20.21 -12.10 6.66
CA ASN A 30 20.72 -12.57 7.95
C ASN A 30 19.57 -13.13 8.81
N GLY A 31 19.90 -13.82 9.90
CA GLY A 31 18.91 -14.44 10.78
C GLY A 31 17.90 -13.44 11.36
N ARG A 32 18.34 -12.24 11.72
CA ARG A 32 17.45 -11.17 12.24
C ARG A 32 16.39 -10.76 11.22
N THR A 33 16.79 -10.57 9.96
CA THR A 33 15.87 -10.23 8.88
C THR A 33 14.85 -11.34 8.64
N TYR A 34 15.28 -12.60 8.72
CA TYR A 34 14.39 -13.74 8.57
C TYR A 34 13.37 -13.81 9.71
N SER A 35 13.80 -13.60 10.95
CA SER A 35 12.87 -13.50 12.09
C SER A 35 11.86 -12.37 11.92
N GLN A 36 12.31 -11.19 11.51
CA GLN A 36 11.43 -10.04 11.26
C GLN A 36 10.41 -10.29 10.14
N LEU A 37 10.81 -11.00 9.08
CA LEU A 37 9.89 -11.40 8.01
C LEU A 37 8.85 -12.41 8.50
N ALA A 38 9.26 -13.39 9.30
CA ALA A 38 8.36 -14.37 9.91
C ALA A 38 7.33 -13.68 10.82
N GLU A 39 7.78 -12.80 11.72
CA GLU A 39 6.93 -11.98 12.59
C GLU A 39 5.96 -11.10 11.79
N SER A 40 6.42 -10.54 10.67
CA SER A 40 5.58 -9.73 9.77
C SER A 40 4.47 -10.56 9.12
N LEU A 41 4.79 -11.77 8.68
CA LEU A 41 3.80 -12.69 8.10
C LEU A 41 2.79 -13.16 9.14
N GLU A 42 3.24 -13.46 10.36
CA GLU A 42 2.36 -13.79 11.48
C GLU A 42 1.43 -12.61 11.82
N SER A 43 1.99 -11.39 11.91
CA SER A 43 1.21 -10.17 12.13
C SER A 43 0.18 -9.94 11.02
N MET A 44 0.52 -10.19 9.76
CA MET A 44 -0.44 -10.08 8.65
C MET A 44 -1.55 -11.12 8.74
N ARG A 45 -1.23 -12.36 9.13
CA ARG A 45 -2.21 -13.42 9.31
C ARG A 45 -3.21 -13.10 10.42
N SER A 46 -2.75 -12.50 11.51
CA SER A 46 -3.59 -12.16 12.67
C SER A 46 -4.49 -10.93 12.43
N LYS A 47 -4.19 -10.10 11.41
CA LYS A 47 -4.99 -8.89 11.12
C LYS A 47 -6.29 -9.24 10.43
N SER A 48 -7.37 -8.61 10.91
CA SER A 48 -8.69 -8.68 10.29
C SER A 48 -8.80 -7.70 9.12
N VAL A 49 -9.39 -8.18 8.04
CA VAL A 49 -9.83 -7.38 6.88
C VAL A 49 -11.33 -7.17 7.00
N ARG A 50 -11.78 -5.94 6.87
CA ARG A 50 -13.19 -5.56 6.92
C ARG A 50 -13.67 -5.25 5.50
N ILE A 51 -14.66 -5.98 5.03
CA ILE A 51 -15.24 -5.81 3.69
C ILE A 51 -16.72 -5.50 3.85
N TYR A 52 -17.13 -4.32 3.44
CA TYR A 52 -18.53 -3.93 3.46
C TYR A 52 -19.14 -4.07 2.05
N ASN A 53 -20.21 -4.84 1.94
CA ASN A 53 -21.01 -4.96 0.73
C ASN A 53 -22.19 -4.01 0.84
N GLU A 54 -22.21 -2.95 0.04
CA GLU A 54 -23.24 -1.92 0.08
C GLU A 54 -24.61 -2.43 -0.39
N ILE A 55 -24.64 -3.36 -1.34
CA ILE A 55 -25.87 -3.93 -1.90
C ILE A 55 -26.55 -4.81 -0.86
N GLU A 56 -25.80 -5.73 -0.27
CA GLU A 56 -26.29 -6.68 0.74
C GLU A 56 -26.38 -6.07 2.15
N LYS A 57 -25.85 -4.85 2.35
CA LYS A 57 -25.69 -4.22 3.67
C LYS A 57 -24.96 -5.12 4.68
N ARG A 58 -23.98 -5.89 4.20
CA ARG A 58 -23.26 -6.91 4.95
C ARG A 58 -21.82 -6.52 5.20
N LEU A 59 -21.39 -6.57 6.46
CA LEU A 59 -19.99 -6.49 6.86
C LEU A 59 -19.42 -7.90 6.99
N THR A 60 -18.41 -8.21 6.18
CA THR A 60 -17.62 -9.44 6.29
C THR A 60 -16.30 -9.14 6.99
N LEU A 61 -16.00 -9.89 8.04
CA LEU A 61 -14.71 -9.87 8.72
C LEU A 61 -13.95 -11.13 8.30
N THR A 62 -12.76 -10.93 7.73
CA THR A 62 -11.92 -12.04 7.25
C THR A 62 -10.45 -11.70 7.52
N GLY A 63 -9.52 -12.60 7.17
CA GLY A 63 -8.08 -12.37 7.22
C GLY A 63 -7.46 -12.40 5.83
N TRP A 64 -6.21 -11.97 5.71
CA TRP A 64 -5.45 -12.05 4.47
C TRP A 64 -5.14 -13.50 4.07
N PHE A 65 -4.70 -14.28 5.06
CA PHE A 65 -4.25 -15.66 4.87
C PHE A 65 -5.06 -16.61 5.75
N GLU A 66 -5.42 -17.73 5.16
CA GLU A 66 -5.99 -18.88 5.86
C GLU A 66 -4.88 -19.61 6.63
N VAL A 67 -3.75 -19.85 5.93
CA VAL A 67 -2.57 -20.51 6.47
C VAL A 67 -1.31 -19.78 5.99
N VAL A 68 -0.31 -19.74 6.84
CA VAL A 68 1.08 -19.35 6.53
C VAL A 68 1.98 -20.46 7.03
N ASP A 69 2.62 -21.15 6.11
CA ASP A 69 3.61 -22.21 6.41
C ASP A 69 5.01 -21.67 6.17
N LEU A 70 5.88 -21.83 7.14
CA LEU A 70 7.29 -21.44 7.13
C LEU A 70 8.12 -22.68 7.43
N TRP A 71 8.97 -23.08 6.49
CA TRP A 71 9.88 -24.20 6.68
C TRP A 71 11.27 -23.74 7.11
N GLU A 72 11.99 -24.57 7.87
CA GLU A 72 13.36 -24.28 8.31
C GLU A 72 14.33 -24.05 7.14
N ASN A 73 14.07 -24.66 5.98
CA ASN A 73 14.84 -24.45 4.75
C ASN A 73 14.57 -23.06 4.09
N GLY A 74 13.73 -22.25 4.71
CA GLY A 74 13.38 -20.90 4.22
C GLY A 74 12.30 -20.87 3.16
N GLN A 75 11.65 -21.99 2.83
CA GLN A 75 10.47 -22.01 1.97
C GLN A 75 9.26 -21.40 2.71
N ILE A 76 8.37 -20.79 1.95
CA ILE A 76 7.15 -20.12 2.45
C ILE A 76 5.99 -20.53 1.55
N GLN A 77 4.88 -20.94 2.14
CA GLN A 77 3.61 -21.10 1.46
C GLN A 77 2.55 -20.24 2.16
N LEU A 78 1.86 -19.43 1.36
CA LEU A 78 0.78 -18.58 1.82
C LEU A 78 -0.51 -19.07 1.18
N LYS A 79 -1.48 -19.45 2.00
CA LYS A 79 -2.82 -19.78 1.52
C LYS A 79 -3.72 -18.58 1.75
N ILE A 80 -4.11 -17.95 0.65
CA ILE A 80 -4.99 -16.76 0.68
C ILE A 80 -6.38 -17.18 1.14
N ASN A 81 -6.98 -16.39 2.01
CA ASN A 81 -8.32 -16.66 2.50
C ASN A 81 -9.33 -16.64 1.35
N LYS A 82 -10.12 -17.71 1.22
CA LYS A 82 -11.11 -17.88 0.14
C LYS A 82 -12.15 -16.77 0.12
N GLN A 83 -12.52 -16.21 1.27
CA GLN A 83 -13.48 -15.11 1.36
C GLN A 83 -12.88 -13.78 0.84
N PHE A 84 -11.56 -13.64 0.93
CA PHE A 84 -10.84 -12.45 0.44
C PHE A 84 -10.42 -12.58 -1.02
N ALA A 85 -10.20 -13.79 -1.49
CA ALA A 85 -9.71 -14.11 -2.83
C ALA A 85 -10.50 -13.42 -3.98
N PRO A 86 -11.84 -13.41 -4.02
CA PRO A 86 -12.61 -12.76 -5.09
C PRO A 86 -12.30 -11.28 -5.23
N TYR A 87 -12.03 -10.57 -4.13
CA TYR A 87 -11.70 -9.16 -4.15
C TYR A 87 -10.31 -8.87 -4.73
N LEU A 88 -9.41 -9.83 -4.71
CA LEU A 88 -8.11 -9.72 -5.37
C LEU A 88 -8.19 -9.91 -6.90
N ILE A 89 -9.14 -10.73 -7.38
CA ILE A 89 -9.34 -10.99 -8.82
C ILE A 89 -10.16 -9.89 -9.49
N GLN A 90 -11.22 -9.43 -8.83
CA GLN A 90 -12.15 -8.44 -9.37
C GLN A 90 -11.56 -7.03 -9.51
N LEU A 91 -10.34 -6.81 -9.02
CA LEU A 91 -9.59 -5.58 -9.20
C LEU A 91 -9.24 -5.26 -10.68
N LYS A 92 -9.63 -6.11 -11.63
CA LYS A 92 -9.25 -6.01 -13.05
C LYS A 92 -9.65 -4.68 -13.71
N ASN A 93 -10.71 -4.03 -13.28
CA ASN A 93 -11.23 -2.80 -13.88
C ASN A 93 -10.88 -1.52 -13.11
N ASN A 94 -10.49 -1.64 -11.82
CA ASN A 94 -10.20 -0.51 -10.93
C ASN A 94 -8.81 -0.64 -10.27
N TYR A 95 -7.87 -1.26 -10.97
CA TYR A 95 -6.54 -1.53 -10.47
C TYR A 95 -5.58 -0.37 -10.76
N THR A 96 -4.96 0.17 -9.72
CA THR A 96 -3.83 1.07 -9.87
C THR A 96 -2.54 0.26 -9.87
N GLN A 97 -1.89 0.20 -11.03
CA GLN A 97 -0.58 -0.41 -11.12
C GLN A 97 0.47 0.58 -10.61
N HIS A 98 1.23 0.19 -9.60
CA HIS A 98 2.43 0.88 -9.16
C HIS A 98 3.56 -0.12 -9.03
N LEU A 99 4.78 0.33 -9.26
CA LEU A 99 5.93 -0.55 -9.20
C LEU A 99 6.24 -0.89 -7.73
N LEU A 100 6.27 -2.18 -7.41
CA LEU A 100 6.68 -2.64 -6.08
C LEU A 100 8.09 -2.14 -5.74
N ILE A 101 8.98 -2.12 -6.74
CA ILE A 101 10.35 -1.64 -6.60
C ILE A 101 10.43 -0.18 -6.14
N ASP A 102 9.50 0.67 -6.54
CA ASP A 102 9.45 2.06 -6.08
C ASP A 102 8.96 2.14 -4.65
N THR A 103 7.94 1.34 -4.31
CA THR A 103 7.42 1.29 -2.95
C THR A 103 8.48 0.86 -1.93
N VAL A 104 9.37 -0.06 -2.28
CA VAL A 104 10.45 -0.53 -1.38
C VAL A 104 11.62 0.46 -1.25
N LYS A 105 11.74 1.43 -2.17
CA LYS A 105 12.69 2.55 -2.02
C LYS A 105 12.24 3.54 -0.94
N LEU A 106 10.93 3.66 -0.70
CA LEU A 106 10.34 4.59 0.25
C LEU A 106 10.34 3.99 1.67
N ARG A 107 10.75 4.80 2.66
CA ARG A 107 10.85 4.37 4.07
C ARG A 107 9.65 4.78 4.90
N SER A 108 9.10 5.96 4.60
CA SER A 108 7.97 6.50 5.34
C SER A 108 6.66 5.88 4.86
N LYS A 109 5.78 5.47 5.79
CA LYS A 109 4.41 5.07 5.44
C LYS A 109 3.66 6.17 4.69
N TYR A 110 3.93 7.43 5.01
CA TYR A 110 3.28 8.57 4.38
C TYR A 110 3.75 8.77 2.94
N SER A 111 5.03 8.56 2.68
CA SER A 111 5.59 8.60 1.32
C SER A 111 5.01 7.47 0.46
N ILE A 112 4.88 6.27 1.01
CA ILE A 112 4.28 5.12 0.32
C ILE A 112 2.82 5.39 -0.02
N LEU A 113 2.03 5.92 0.92
CA LEU A 113 0.62 6.21 0.70
C LEU A 113 0.44 7.37 -0.30
N LEU A 114 1.22 8.45 -0.15
CA LEU A 114 1.18 9.58 -1.08
C LEU A 114 1.58 9.15 -2.50
N TYR A 115 2.64 8.36 -2.65
CA TYR A 115 3.05 7.80 -3.94
C TYR A 115 1.91 7.02 -4.61
N LYS A 116 1.21 6.16 -3.87
CA LYS A 116 0.08 5.39 -4.40
C LYS A 116 -1.07 6.28 -4.85
N LEU A 117 -1.43 7.29 -4.05
CA LEU A 117 -2.47 8.26 -4.39
C LEU A 117 -2.11 9.05 -5.66
N MET A 118 -0.86 9.48 -5.79
CA MET A 118 -0.40 10.20 -6.98
C MET A 118 -0.43 9.31 -8.23
N ARG A 119 0.00 8.03 -8.13
CA ARG A 119 -0.15 7.08 -9.24
C ARG A 119 -1.61 6.82 -9.61
N GLU A 120 -2.52 6.93 -8.69
CA GLU A 120 -3.95 6.83 -8.96
C GLU A 120 -4.47 8.06 -9.72
N CYS A 121 -4.05 9.25 -9.33
CA CYS A 121 -4.38 10.50 -10.04
C CYS A 121 -3.81 10.54 -11.46
N ASP A 122 -2.65 9.91 -11.69
CA ASP A 122 -1.96 9.87 -12.99
C ASP A 122 -2.61 8.94 -14.02
N LYS A 123 -3.59 8.13 -13.63
CA LYS A 123 -4.33 7.26 -14.57
C LYS A 123 -5.17 8.00 -15.59
N ASP A 124 -5.48 9.23 -15.34
CA ASP A 124 -6.34 10.06 -16.18
C ASP A 124 -5.54 10.54 -17.42
N LYS A 125 -5.40 9.66 -18.40
CA LYS A 125 -4.58 9.80 -19.63
C LYS A 125 -4.86 11.07 -20.47
N GLY A 126 -5.81 11.91 -20.06
CA GLY A 126 -6.13 13.17 -20.71
C GLY A 126 -5.51 14.40 -20.06
N LYS A 127 -4.85 14.27 -18.91
CA LYS A 127 -4.25 15.39 -18.18
C LYS A 127 -2.74 15.41 -18.35
N THR A 128 -2.20 16.59 -18.59
CA THR A 128 -0.74 16.79 -18.70
C THR A 128 -0.06 16.73 -17.34
N ILE A 129 -0.79 16.98 -16.25
CA ILE A 129 -0.28 17.00 -14.87
C ILE A 129 -1.30 16.32 -13.97
N ALA A 130 -0.84 15.35 -13.17
CA ALA A 130 -1.65 14.71 -12.14
C ALA A 130 -1.79 15.63 -10.94
N ILE A 131 -3.03 15.83 -10.46
CA ILE A 131 -3.32 16.70 -9.32
C ILE A 131 -4.10 15.91 -8.27
N LEU A 132 -3.55 15.82 -7.06
CA LEU A 132 -4.26 15.34 -5.87
C LEU A 132 -4.74 16.56 -5.08
N GLN A 133 -6.04 16.78 -5.04
CA GLN A 133 -6.65 17.92 -4.36
C GLN A 133 -7.54 17.44 -3.21
N GLY A 134 -7.46 18.11 -2.07
CA GLY A 134 -8.29 17.81 -0.91
C GLY A 134 -8.12 18.84 0.21
N LYS A 135 -9.02 18.76 1.20
CA LYS A 135 -8.93 19.52 2.44
C LYS A 135 -7.90 18.88 3.38
N PRO A 136 -7.36 19.61 4.37
CA PRO A 136 -6.41 19.05 5.33
C PRO A 136 -6.90 17.78 6.03
N ASP A 137 -8.19 17.69 6.36
CA ASP A 137 -8.76 16.53 7.05
C ASP A 137 -8.83 15.31 6.13
N GLU A 138 -9.14 15.49 4.84
CA GLU A 138 -9.09 14.42 3.84
C GLU A 138 -7.67 13.87 3.67
N PHE A 139 -6.67 14.75 3.62
CA PHE A 139 -5.26 14.31 3.58
C PHE A 139 -4.85 13.56 4.84
N LYS A 140 -5.35 13.95 6.02
CA LYS A 140 -5.10 13.20 7.26
C LYS A 140 -5.67 11.79 7.17
N GLU A 141 -6.89 11.65 6.67
CA GLU A 141 -7.54 10.35 6.48
C GLU A 141 -6.79 9.48 5.47
N TRP A 142 -6.53 10.01 4.27
CA TRP A 142 -5.86 9.27 3.19
C TRP A 142 -4.46 8.78 3.57
N LEU A 143 -3.74 9.59 4.35
CA LEU A 143 -2.38 9.26 4.78
C LEU A 143 -2.32 8.55 6.14
N GLY A 144 -3.45 8.36 6.81
CA GLY A 144 -3.47 7.83 8.18
C GLY A 144 -2.63 8.67 9.14
N ALA A 145 -2.74 10.00 9.02
CA ALA A 145 -2.05 10.95 9.88
C ALA A 145 -2.82 11.14 11.20
N PRO A 146 -2.15 11.59 12.30
CA PRO A 146 -2.82 11.86 13.55
C PRO A 146 -3.92 12.92 13.41
N GLU A 147 -5.11 12.64 13.95
CA GLU A 147 -6.27 13.54 13.87
C GLU A 147 -6.01 14.92 14.50
N ASN A 148 -5.19 14.96 15.56
CA ASN A 148 -4.85 16.17 16.29
C ASN A 148 -3.82 17.07 15.58
N TYR A 149 -3.38 16.70 14.36
CA TYR A 149 -2.50 17.56 13.57
C TYR A 149 -3.30 18.71 12.96
N ASP A 150 -2.86 19.94 13.25
CA ASP A 150 -3.27 21.11 12.48
C ASP A 150 -2.64 21.08 11.06
N TYR A 151 -3.08 21.98 10.18
CA TYR A 151 -2.55 22.05 8.81
C TYR A 151 -1.04 22.29 8.78
N LYS A 152 -0.51 23.11 9.69
CA LYS A 152 0.93 23.39 9.73
C LYS A 152 1.74 22.14 10.04
N ARG A 153 1.33 21.37 11.04
CA ARG A 153 1.97 20.10 11.41
C ARG A 153 1.83 19.05 10.31
N LEU A 154 0.65 18.93 9.71
CA LEU A 154 0.42 18.02 8.58
C LEU A 154 1.37 18.37 7.43
N LYS A 155 1.47 19.63 7.05
CA LYS A 155 2.33 20.11 5.97
C LYS A 155 3.81 19.85 6.27
N GLU A 156 4.31 20.33 7.43
CA GLU A 156 5.75 20.29 7.74
C GLU A 156 6.24 18.87 8.11
N ASN A 157 5.46 18.12 8.87
CA ASN A 157 5.90 16.83 9.41
C ASN A 157 5.58 15.64 8.51
N ILE A 158 4.60 15.78 7.60
CA ILE A 158 4.15 14.68 6.75
C ILE A 158 4.32 15.02 5.28
N LEU A 159 3.58 16.01 4.75
CA LEU A 159 3.52 16.25 3.31
C LEU A 159 4.87 16.64 2.73
N LYS A 160 5.57 17.61 3.30
CA LYS A 160 6.89 18.04 2.81
C LYS A 160 7.89 16.88 2.81
N LYS A 161 7.98 16.15 3.92
CA LYS A 161 8.91 15.02 4.03
C LYS A 161 8.58 13.88 3.08
N ALA A 162 7.29 13.63 2.86
CA ALA A 162 6.85 12.61 1.91
C ALA A 162 7.18 13.02 0.46
N VAL A 163 6.92 14.27 0.09
CA VAL A 163 7.26 14.82 -1.22
C VAL A 163 8.76 14.80 -1.46
N GLU A 164 9.56 15.31 -0.50
CA GLU A 164 11.03 15.28 -0.59
C GLU A 164 11.57 13.85 -0.76
N GLU A 165 11.04 12.88 -0.02
CA GLU A 165 11.46 11.49 -0.16
C GLU A 165 11.07 10.89 -1.52
N ILE A 166 9.88 11.20 -2.04
CA ILE A 166 9.42 10.73 -3.35
C ILE A 166 10.29 11.33 -4.45
N ASN A 167 10.45 12.66 -4.49
CA ASN A 167 11.24 13.35 -5.50
C ASN A 167 12.71 12.91 -5.52
N LEU A 168 13.25 12.54 -4.34
CA LEU A 168 14.62 12.05 -4.25
C LEU A 168 14.78 10.60 -4.78
N LYS A 169 13.75 9.76 -4.67
CA LYS A 169 13.91 8.31 -4.87
C LYS A 169 13.15 7.75 -6.06
N ILE A 170 12.16 8.45 -6.57
CA ILE A 170 11.31 8.03 -7.68
C ILE A 170 11.63 8.89 -8.89
N GLU A 171 12.29 8.31 -9.87
CA GLU A 171 12.88 9.04 -11.02
C GLU A 171 11.83 9.66 -11.95
N ASP A 172 10.66 9.04 -12.07
CA ASP A 172 9.59 9.45 -12.98
C ASP A 172 8.46 10.22 -12.28
N MET A 173 8.73 10.77 -11.09
CA MET A 173 7.74 11.53 -10.31
C MET A 173 8.41 12.73 -9.63
N ASP A 174 7.92 13.92 -9.95
CA ASP A 174 8.32 15.17 -9.31
C ASP A 174 7.06 15.87 -8.78
N LEU A 175 6.97 16.00 -7.46
CA LEU A 175 5.78 16.49 -6.77
C LEU A 175 6.03 17.87 -6.18
N GLU A 176 5.01 18.72 -6.26
CA GLU A 176 4.99 20.03 -5.61
C GLU A 176 3.74 20.18 -4.74
N ILE A 177 3.87 20.96 -3.66
CA ILE A 177 2.75 21.27 -2.75
C ILE A 177 2.25 22.68 -3.01
N PHE A 178 1.03 22.79 -3.53
CA PHE A 178 0.35 24.06 -3.70
C PHE A 178 -0.69 24.29 -2.60
N GLN A 179 -0.77 25.49 -2.08
CA GLN A 179 -1.78 25.88 -1.11
C GLN A 179 -2.77 26.85 -1.77
N ALA A 180 -3.99 26.39 -2.01
CA ALA A 180 -5.09 27.23 -2.40
C ALA A 180 -5.82 27.78 -1.16
N ARG A 181 -6.07 29.09 -1.11
CA ARG A 181 -6.93 29.71 -0.09
C ARG A 181 -8.31 29.92 -0.69
N TYR A 182 -9.31 29.26 -0.16
CA TYR A 182 -10.71 29.51 -0.51
C TYR A 182 -11.27 30.60 0.40
N GLY A 183 -11.54 31.77 -0.18
CA GLY A 183 -12.31 32.83 0.43
C GLY A 183 -11.61 33.58 1.58
N ARG A 184 -11.86 34.88 1.70
CA ARG A 184 -11.74 35.57 2.97
C ARG A 184 -12.97 35.20 3.81
N LYS A 185 -12.79 34.64 5.02
CA LYS A 185 -13.83 34.75 6.03
C LYS A 185 -13.99 36.24 6.31
N VAL A 186 -15.14 36.78 5.92
CA VAL A 186 -15.61 38.08 6.41
C VAL A 186 -16.12 37.86 7.82
#